data_06a70db524198b72a156e042451963d9
#
_entry.id   06a70db524198b72a156e042451963d9
#
_cell.length_a   1.000
_cell.length_b   1.000
_cell.length_c   1.000
_cell.angle_alpha   90.00
_cell.angle_beta   90.00
_cell.angle_gamma   90.00
#
_symmetry.space_group_name_H-M   'P 1'
#
loop_
_entity.id
_entity.type
_entity.pdbx_description
1 polymer ?
#
loop_
_entity_poly.entity_id
_entity_poly.type
_entity_poly.pdbx_seq_one_letter_code
_entity_poly.pdbx_strand_id
1 'polypeptide(L)'
;MNIAQRPLARFAAGLTLSAFALGTLAPVAHAQTALKSLGKAEGQVDIVAWPGYIERGQTDKNFDWVTDFEKKTGCKVNVKTAGTSDEMVALMNEGGFDLVTASGDASMRLIAGKRVQPINVDLIPSYKNVDPRLQKAPWHHANNTHYGVPYQWGWNVLMYNTTVFKDKPPTSWNVVFEEMNLPDGKSNKGRIQAFDGPIYIADAALYLMKKNPALGIKDPYELTEAQYKAALDLLRGQRKLVGKYWHDAFVQIDDFTNEGVVASSSWQFMANILKSKNRPVATVVPTEGATGWADTTMMHSEAKNPNCAYMWMEHSLNTKLQGDLAAWFGS
;
A
#
# COMPACT_ATOMS: atom_id res chain seq x y z
N MET A 1 -0.83 -22.50 90.95
CA MET A 1 -2.16 -22.83 90.39
C MET A 1 -1.95 -23.61 89.07
N ASN A 2 -2.31 -24.93 89.15
CA ASN A 2 -2.04 -25.93 88.13
C ASN A 2 -2.89 -25.70 86.84
N ILE A 3 -2.20 -25.74 85.70
CA ILE A 3 -2.91 -25.91 84.42
C ILE A 3 -2.44 -27.22 83.78
N ALA A 4 -3.39 -28.12 83.65
CA ALA A 4 -3.19 -29.47 83.17
C ALA A 4 -2.89 -29.53 81.67
N GLN A 5 -1.90 -30.33 81.29
CA GLN A 5 -1.59 -30.74 79.93
C GLN A 5 -2.55 -31.81 79.46
N ARG A 6 -3.14 -31.66 78.26
CA ARG A 6 -3.84 -32.70 77.54
C ARG A 6 -3.04 -33.07 76.25
N PRO A 7 -2.99 -34.33 75.90
CA PRO A 7 -2.17 -34.76 74.75
C PRO A 7 -2.92 -34.59 73.41
N LEU A 8 -2.16 -34.17 72.41
CA LEU A 8 -2.61 -34.07 71.02
C LEU A 8 -2.50 -35.42 70.33
N ALA A 9 -3.60 -35.92 69.87
CA ALA A 9 -3.68 -37.07 68.96
C ALA A 9 -3.24 -36.72 67.57
N ARG A 10 -2.26 -37.43 67.02
CA ARG A 10 -1.79 -37.27 65.62
C ARG A 10 -2.74 -38.06 64.70
N PHE A 11 -3.48 -37.33 63.83
CA PHE A 11 -4.14 -37.90 62.67
C PHE A 11 -3.16 -37.76 61.48
N ALA A 12 -2.76 -38.89 60.93
CA ALA A 12 -2.04 -38.95 59.66
C ALA A 12 -3.08 -38.96 58.54
N ALA A 13 -3.21 -37.84 57.84
CA ALA A 13 -3.98 -37.75 56.59
C ALA A 13 -3.04 -37.97 55.42
N GLY A 14 -3.20 -39.10 54.72
CA GLY A 14 -2.52 -39.38 53.47
C GLY A 14 -3.02 -38.44 52.36
N LEU A 15 -2.17 -37.56 51.84
CA LEU A 15 -2.42 -36.81 50.62
C LEU A 15 -1.98 -37.65 49.43
N THR A 16 -2.94 -38.19 48.68
CA THR A 16 -2.69 -38.69 47.33
C THR A 16 -2.61 -37.52 46.38
N LEU A 17 -1.39 -37.19 45.91
CA LEU A 17 -1.19 -36.25 44.81
C LEU A 17 -1.63 -36.90 43.49
N SER A 18 -2.83 -36.53 43.02
CA SER A 18 -3.21 -36.79 41.62
C SER A 18 -2.56 -35.76 40.76
N ALA A 19 -1.49 -36.14 40.03
CA ALA A 19 -0.86 -35.32 39.02
C ALA A 19 -1.82 -35.20 37.82
N PHE A 20 -2.56 -34.07 37.75
CA PHE A 20 -3.24 -33.69 36.54
C PHE A 20 -2.16 -33.16 35.56
N ALA A 21 -1.81 -33.99 34.57
CA ALA A 21 -1.03 -33.53 33.40
C ALA A 21 -1.92 -32.59 32.60
N LEU A 22 -1.79 -31.27 32.82
CA LEU A 22 -2.25 -30.27 31.87
C LEU A 22 -1.41 -30.41 30.62
N GLY A 23 -1.86 -31.18 29.66
CA GLY A 23 -1.38 -31.15 28.29
C GLY A 23 -1.65 -29.77 27.73
N THR A 24 -0.62 -28.94 27.65
CA THR A 24 -0.65 -27.71 26.87
C THR A 24 -0.79 -28.11 25.40
N LEU A 25 -2.01 -28.09 24.89
CA LEU A 25 -2.26 -28.08 23.45
C LEU A 25 -1.64 -26.78 22.92
N ALA A 26 -0.36 -26.84 22.53
CA ALA A 26 0.23 -25.79 21.72
C ALA A 26 -0.63 -25.69 20.45
N PRO A 27 -1.10 -24.49 20.05
CA PRO A 27 -1.80 -24.35 18.80
C PRO A 27 -0.85 -24.81 17.69
N VAL A 28 -1.22 -25.89 17.02
CA VAL A 28 -0.52 -26.31 15.80
C VAL A 28 -0.73 -25.17 14.81
N ALA A 29 0.29 -24.37 14.60
CA ALA A 29 0.28 -23.37 13.54
C ALA A 29 0.15 -24.16 12.22
N HIS A 30 -1.07 -24.28 11.71
CA HIS A 30 -1.30 -24.82 10.38
C HIS A 30 -0.57 -23.86 9.42
N ALA A 31 0.48 -24.37 8.77
CA ALA A 31 1.06 -23.68 7.63
C ALA A 31 -0.07 -23.49 6.62
N GLN A 32 -0.43 -22.23 6.37
CA GLN A 32 -1.46 -21.89 5.40
C GLN A 32 -1.01 -22.39 4.04
N THR A 33 -1.76 -23.31 3.46
CA THR A 33 -1.49 -23.85 2.13
C THR A 33 -2.42 -23.18 1.13
N ALA A 34 -1.87 -22.78 0.00
CA ALA A 34 -2.66 -22.24 -1.10
C ALA A 34 -3.78 -23.20 -1.53
N LEU A 35 -4.88 -22.65 -1.99
CA LEU A 35 -6.01 -23.42 -2.52
C LEU A 35 -5.53 -24.35 -3.67
N LYS A 36 -5.97 -25.59 -3.69
CA LYS A 36 -5.58 -26.58 -4.70
C LYS A 36 -6.49 -26.58 -5.92
N SER A 37 -7.73 -26.20 -5.75
CA SER A 37 -8.75 -26.15 -6.81
C SER A 37 -9.84 -25.16 -6.43
N LEU A 38 -10.45 -24.51 -7.43
CA LEU A 38 -11.60 -23.66 -7.19
C LEU A 38 -12.85 -24.51 -6.91
N GLY A 39 -13.59 -24.08 -5.91
CA GLY A 39 -14.91 -24.62 -5.57
C GLY A 39 -16.03 -23.72 -6.05
N LYS A 40 -17.18 -23.85 -5.39
CA LYS A 40 -18.35 -23.00 -5.64
C LYS A 40 -18.13 -21.60 -5.07
N ALA A 41 -18.60 -20.57 -5.78
CA ALA A 41 -18.61 -19.20 -5.30
C ALA A 41 -19.38 -19.07 -3.98
N GLU A 42 -18.84 -18.33 -3.02
CA GLU A 42 -19.44 -18.10 -1.71
C GLU A 42 -20.54 -17.04 -1.73
N GLY A 43 -20.62 -16.24 -2.82
CA GLY A 43 -21.64 -15.23 -3.03
C GLY A 43 -21.21 -13.81 -2.73
N GLN A 44 -20.01 -13.60 -2.15
CA GLN A 44 -19.45 -12.27 -1.95
C GLN A 44 -17.92 -12.31 -1.88
N VAL A 45 -17.30 -11.14 -1.99
CA VAL A 45 -15.89 -10.89 -1.69
C VAL A 45 -15.74 -9.51 -1.04
N ASP A 46 -15.04 -9.46 0.08
CA ASP A 46 -14.82 -8.25 0.87
C ASP A 46 -13.38 -7.77 0.65
N ILE A 47 -13.22 -6.56 0.08
CA ILE A 47 -11.93 -6.07 -0.43
C ILE A 47 -11.55 -4.75 0.25
N VAL A 48 -10.34 -4.67 0.80
CA VAL A 48 -9.70 -3.40 1.17
C VAL A 48 -8.95 -2.87 -0.05
N ALA A 49 -9.23 -1.63 -0.45
CA ALA A 49 -8.66 -1.05 -1.66
C ALA A 49 -8.39 0.45 -1.54
N TRP A 50 -7.46 0.95 -2.36
CA TRP A 50 -7.29 2.38 -2.54
C TRP A 50 -8.56 3.02 -3.13
N PRO A 51 -8.84 4.31 -2.81
CA PRO A 51 -9.88 5.06 -3.50
C PRO A 51 -9.66 5.03 -5.02
N GLY A 52 -10.72 4.74 -5.78
CA GLY A 52 -10.66 4.67 -7.25
C GLY A 52 -10.18 3.34 -7.84
N TYR A 53 -9.80 2.35 -7.02
CA TYR A 53 -9.32 1.05 -7.53
C TYR A 53 -10.44 0.10 -7.94
N ILE A 54 -11.60 0.20 -7.33
CA ILE A 54 -12.72 -0.72 -7.57
C ILE A 54 -13.95 0.11 -7.93
N GLU A 55 -14.07 0.43 -9.22
CA GLU A 55 -15.12 1.29 -9.73
C GLU A 55 -16.31 0.49 -10.26
N ARG A 56 -17.52 1.03 -10.00
CA ARG A 56 -18.79 0.48 -10.51
C ARG A 56 -19.65 1.56 -11.21
N GLY A 57 -19.00 2.50 -11.90
CA GLY A 57 -19.66 3.55 -12.64
C GLY A 57 -20.33 4.64 -11.79
N GLN A 58 -20.01 4.73 -10.50
CA GLN A 58 -20.59 5.75 -9.62
C GLN A 58 -19.87 7.09 -9.75
N THR A 59 -18.55 7.07 -9.89
CA THR A 59 -17.73 8.26 -10.09
C THR A 59 -17.77 8.74 -11.54
N ASP A 60 -17.60 7.80 -12.48
CA ASP A 60 -17.75 8.03 -13.92
C ASP A 60 -18.37 6.77 -14.55
N LYS A 61 -19.47 6.96 -15.28
CA LYS A 61 -20.25 5.86 -15.92
C LYS A 61 -19.45 5.05 -16.94
N ASN A 62 -18.34 5.59 -17.45
CA ASN A 62 -17.47 4.91 -18.40
C ASN A 62 -16.57 3.85 -17.72
N PHE A 63 -16.44 3.89 -16.40
CA PHE A 63 -15.56 3.02 -15.64
C PHE A 63 -16.36 2.14 -14.68
N ASP A 64 -16.66 0.94 -15.12
CA ASP A 64 -17.34 -0.09 -14.33
C ASP A 64 -16.78 -1.47 -14.69
N TRP A 65 -16.00 -2.03 -13.79
CA TRP A 65 -15.49 -3.40 -13.90
C TRP A 65 -16.03 -4.34 -12.81
N VAL A 66 -16.91 -3.84 -11.95
CA VAL A 66 -17.51 -4.62 -10.86
C VAL A 66 -18.81 -5.29 -11.31
N THR A 67 -19.68 -4.56 -11.99
CA THR A 67 -21.02 -5.05 -12.34
C THR A 67 -20.99 -6.33 -13.19
N ASP A 68 -20.06 -6.40 -14.16
CA ASP A 68 -19.89 -7.60 -15.00
C ASP A 68 -19.34 -8.79 -14.23
N PHE A 69 -18.44 -8.56 -13.28
CA PHE A 69 -17.93 -9.59 -12.39
C PHE A 69 -19.05 -10.19 -11.53
N GLU A 70 -19.83 -9.34 -10.88
CA GLU A 70 -20.95 -9.79 -10.03
C GLU A 70 -21.98 -10.62 -10.82
N LYS A 71 -22.32 -10.18 -12.04
CA LYS A 71 -23.25 -10.91 -12.92
C LYS A 71 -22.71 -12.28 -13.34
N LYS A 72 -21.42 -12.37 -13.66
CA LYS A 72 -20.79 -13.60 -14.16
C LYS A 72 -20.55 -14.63 -13.08
N THR A 73 -20.20 -14.19 -11.88
CA THR A 73 -19.73 -15.07 -10.81
C THR A 73 -20.75 -15.28 -9.70
N GLY A 74 -21.69 -14.36 -9.53
CA GLY A 74 -22.58 -14.29 -8.37
C GLY A 74 -21.88 -13.82 -7.09
N CYS A 75 -20.61 -13.38 -7.17
CA CYS A 75 -19.85 -12.84 -6.04
C CYS A 75 -20.09 -11.34 -5.93
N LYS A 76 -20.88 -10.90 -4.96
CA LYS A 76 -21.06 -9.48 -4.65
C LYS A 76 -19.73 -8.89 -4.15
N VAL A 77 -19.33 -7.74 -4.69
CA VAL A 77 -18.11 -7.04 -4.30
C VAL A 77 -18.44 -5.98 -3.25
N ASN A 78 -17.91 -6.13 -2.06
CA ASN A 78 -17.97 -5.14 -1.00
C ASN A 78 -16.58 -4.49 -0.86
N VAL A 79 -16.54 -3.15 -0.81
CA VAL A 79 -15.27 -2.41 -0.78
C VAL A 79 -15.18 -1.59 0.48
N LYS A 80 -14.07 -1.73 1.20
CA LYS A 80 -13.61 -0.81 2.23
C LYS A 80 -12.43 -0.03 1.66
N THR A 81 -12.59 1.26 1.46
CA THR A 81 -11.46 2.11 1.05
C THR A 81 -10.53 2.40 2.22
N ALA A 82 -9.22 2.43 1.91
CA ALA A 82 -8.16 2.86 2.81
C ALA A 82 -7.27 3.86 2.07
N GLY A 83 -6.92 4.95 2.72
CA GLY A 83 -6.15 6.05 2.13
C GLY A 83 -4.64 5.90 2.26
N THR A 84 -4.15 4.97 3.09
CA THR A 84 -2.72 4.76 3.36
C THR A 84 -2.37 3.28 3.49
N SER A 85 -1.09 2.95 3.24
CA SER A 85 -0.53 1.62 3.52
C SER A 85 -0.71 1.20 4.98
N ASP A 86 -0.57 2.13 5.92
CA ASP A 86 -0.73 1.87 7.35
C ASP A 86 -2.17 1.51 7.70
N GLU A 87 -3.15 2.21 7.13
CA GLU A 87 -4.57 1.88 7.30
C GLU A 87 -4.90 0.50 6.73
N MET A 88 -4.36 0.15 5.55
CA MET A 88 -4.54 -1.18 4.96
C MET A 88 -3.98 -2.29 5.86
N VAL A 89 -2.78 -2.09 6.41
CA VAL A 89 -2.18 -3.04 7.35
C VAL A 89 -3.02 -3.17 8.62
N ALA A 90 -3.54 -2.06 9.16
CA ALA A 90 -4.40 -2.07 10.34
C ALA A 90 -5.69 -2.85 10.07
N LEU A 91 -6.41 -2.56 8.99
CA LEU A 91 -7.63 -3.27 8.60
C LEU A 91 -7.40 -4.78 8.39
N MET A 92 -6.28 -5.15 7.76
CA MET A 92 -5.92 -6.56 7.59
C MET A 92 -5.50 -7.23 8.90
N ASN A 93 -5.03 -6.48 9.90
CA ASN A 93 -4.80 -7.00 11.24
C ASN A 93 -6.09 -7.21 12.03
N GLU A 94 -7.09 -6.35 11.84
CA GLU A 94 -8.42 -6.48 12.42
C GLU A 94 -9.19 -7.66 11.81
N GLY A 95 -8.95 -7.95 10.53
CA GLY A 95 -9.59 -9.03 9.79
C GLY A 95 -11.00 -8.69 9.29
N GLY A 96 -11.72 -9.72 8.81
CA GLY A 96 -13.05 -9.54 8.25
C GLY A 96 -13.09 -9.21 6.75
N PHE A 97 -11.94 -9.21 6.10
CA PHE A 97 -11.80 -9.01 4.67
C PHE A 97 -11.21 -10.25 3.99
N ASP A 98 -11.47 -10.41 2.71
CA ASP A 98 -10.91 -11.50 1.91
C ASP A 98 -9.66 -11.06 1.15
N LEU A 99 -9.68 -9.84 0.61
CA LEU A 99 -8.62 -9.30 -0.23
C LEU A 99 -8.18 -7.90 0.25
N VAL A 100 -6.95 -7.58 -0.09
CA VAL A 100 -6.40 -6.21 -0.02
C VAL A 100 -5.64 -5.92 -1.32
N THR A 101 -5.75 -4.68 -1.83
CA THR A 101 -4.89 -4.17 -2.91
C THR A 101 -3.87 -3.23 -2.29
N ALA A 102 -2.69 -3.73 -1.97
CA ALA A 102 -1.69 -3.03 -1.16
C ALA A 102 -0.41 -2.75 -1.93
N SER A 103 0.19 -1.58 -1.68
CA SER A 103 1.50 -1.23 -2.21
C SER A 103 2.61 -2.08 -1.61
N GLY A 104 3.77 -2.16 -2.28
CA GLY A 104 4.84 -3.09 -1.95
C GLY A 104 5.33 -3.03 -0.49
N ASP A 105 5.36 -1.84 0.11
CA ASP A 105 5.71 -1.66 1.52
C ASP A 105 4.70 -2.31 2.47
N ALA A 106 3.40 -2.14 2.21
CA ALA A 106 2.34 -2.81 2.97
C ALA A 106 2.33 -4.32 2.69
N SER A 107 2.49 -4.74 1.44
CA SER A 107 2.53 -6.16 1.04
C SER A 107 3.59 -6.93 1.81
N MET A 108 4.81 -6.40 1.91
CA MET A 108 5.91 -7.03 2.66
C MET A 108 5.61 -7.13 4.16
N ARG A 109 4.98 -6.13 4.74
CA ARG A 109 4.56 -6.13 6.16
C ARG A 109 3.47 -7.18 6.41
N LEU A 110 2.51 -7.31 5.51
CA LEU A 110 1.43 -8.30 5.59
C LEU A 110 1.96 -9.74 5.46
N ILE A 111 2.93 -9.98 4.58
CA ILE A 111 3.61 -11.27 4.47
C ILE A 111 4.38 -11.59 5.76
N ALA A 112 5.20 -10.65 6.24
CA ALA A 112 5.99 -10.83 7.46
C ALA A 112 5.10 -11.04 8.70
N GLY A 113 3.99 -10.30 8.78
CA GLY A 113 2.97 -10.41 9.83
C GLY A 113 2.06 -11.63 9.69
N LYS A 114 2.19 -12.44 8.64
CA LYS A 114 1.32 -13.61 8.34
C LYS A 114 -0.17 -13.24 8.26
N ARG A 115 -0.47 -12.05 7.76
CA ARG A 115 -1.84 -11.56 7.57
C ARG A 115 -2.41 -11.92 6.21
N VAL A 116 -1.55 -12.33 5.29
CA VAL A 116 -1.92 -12.86 3.98
C VAL A 116 -1.43 -14.28 3.83
N GLN A 117 -2.12 -15.05 3.01
CA GLN A 117 -1.78 -16.46 2.75
C GLN A 117 -1.16 -16.65 1.36
N PRO A 118 -0.42 -17.74 1.17
CA PRO A 118 0.02 -18.17 -0.14
C PRO A 118 -1.15 -18.33 -1.12
N ILE A 119 -0.93 -17.97 -2.39
CA ILE A 119 -1.88 -18.22 -3.47
C ILE A 119 -1.31 -19.21 -4.49
N ASN A 120 -2.21 -19.95 -5.12
CA ASN A 120 -1.89 -20.83 -6.23
C ASN A 120 -2.20 -20.11 -7.55
N VAL A 121 -1.17 -19.59 -8.21
CA VAL A 121 -1.32 -18.85 -9.47
C VAL A 121 -1.78 -19.72 -10.64
N ASP A 122 -1.69 -21.06 -10.55
CA ASP A 122 -2.23 -21.96 -11.56
C ASP A 122 -3.77 -21.94 -11.63
N LEU A 123 -4.42 -21.45 -10.56
CA LEU A 123 -5.87 -21.21 -10.51
C LEU A 123 -6.27 -19.85 -11.11
N ILE A 124 -5.32 -19.08 -11.60
CA ILE A 124 -5.48 -17.76 -12.18
C ILE A 124 -4.91 -17.77 -13.61
N PRO A 125 -5.64 -18.29 -14.62
CA PRO A 125 -5.13 -18.50 -15.96
C PRO A 125 -4.53 -17.27 -16.63
N SER A 126 -5.04 -16.07 -16.30
CA SER A 126 -4.54 -14.81 -16.84
C SER A 126 -3.19 -14.39 -16.24
N TYR A 127 -2.73 -15.02 -15.15
CA TYR A 127 -1.44 -14.69 -14.53
C TYR A 127 -0.25 -14.83 -15.47
N LYS A 128 -0.29 -15.77 -16.41
CA LYS A 128 0.73 -15.96 -17.45
C LYS A 128 0.92 -14.75 -18.39
N ASN A 129 -0.08 -13.87 -18.46
CA ASN A 129 -0.07 -12.67 -19.30
C ASN A 129 0.51 -11.45 -18.56
N VAL A 130 0.75 -11.55 -17.26
CA VAL A 130 1.39 -10.50 -16.46
C VAL A 130 2.84 -10.32 -16.95
N ASP A 131 3.30 -9.07 -17.01
CA ASP A 131 4.69 -8.76 -17.35
C ASP A 131 5.66 -9.60 -16.50
N PRO A 132 6.62 -10.30 -17.10
CA PRO A 132 7.56 -11.15 -16.37
C PRO A 132 8.30 -10.46 -15.21
N ARG A 133 8.51 -9.14 -15.31
CA ARG A 133 9.14 -8.33 -14.26
C ARG A 133 8.28 -8.25 -13.01
N LEU A 134 6.96 -8.37 -13.15
CA LEU A 134 5.98 -8.27 -12.07
C LEU A 134 5.54 -9.64 -11.54
N GLN A 135 5.68 -10.73 -12.31
CA GLN A 135 5.19 -12.05 -11.90
C GLN A 135 5.80 -12.56 -10.59
N LYS A 136 7.08 -12.27 -10.35
CA LYS A 136 7.81 -12.71 -9.15
C LYS A 136 8.51 -11.56 -8.44
N ALA A 137 7.85 -10.42 -8.41
CA ALA A 137 8.41 -9.26 -7.77
C ALA A 137 8.56 -9.48 -6.24
N PRO A 138 9.63 -8.99 -5.62
CA PRO A 138 10.00 -9.33 -4.24
C PRO A 138 8.98 -8.89 -3.18
N TRP A 139 8.13 -7.93 -3.49
CA TRP A 139 7.10 -7.45 -2.57
C TRP A 139 5.87 -8.36 -2.47
N HIS A 140 5.69 -9.34 -3.36
CA HIS A 140 4.60 -10.32 -3.28
C HIS A 140 5.04 -11.77 -3.55
N HIS A 141 6.33 -11.99 -3.81
CA HIS A 141 6.89 -13.31 -4.00
C HIS A 141 8.09 -13.50 -3.06
N ALA A 142 7.92 -14.32 -2.03
CA ALA A 142 8.93 -14.56 -1.01
C ALA A 142 9.13 -16.06 -0.78
N ASN A 143 10.36 -16.51 -0.59
CA ASN A 143 10.69 -17.91 -0.34
C ASN A 143 10.06 -18.89 -1.37
N ASN A 144 10.13 -18.53 -2.65
CA ASN A 144 9.54 -19.26 -3.77
C ASN A 144 8.02 -19.48 -3.66
N THR A 145 7.32 -18.56 -3.01
CA THR A 145 5.88 -18.61 -2.76
C THR A 145 5.21 -17.32 -3.24
N HIS A 146 4.11 -17.43 -3.98
CA HIS A 146 3.28 -16.30 -4.37
C HIS A 146 2.30 -15.95 -3.25
N TYR A 147 2.17 -14.66 -2.93
CA TYR A 147 1.22 -14.12 -1.95
C TYR A 147 0.16 -13.22 -2.56
N GLY A 148 0.25 -12.94 -3.85
CA GLY A 148 -0.72 -12.11 -4.53
C GLY A 148 -0.47 -12.02 -6.03
N VAL A 149 -1.35 -11.28 -6.71
CA VAL A 149 -1.24 -10.95 -8.13
C VAL A 149 -1.02 -9.45 -8.29
N PRO A 150 -0.15 -9.01 -9.20
CA PRO A 150 -0.02 -7.60 -9.54
C PRO A 150 -1.38 -7.03 -9.95
N TYR A 151 -1.68 -5.83 -9.47
CA TYR A 151 -2.93 -5.14 -9.77
C TYR A 151 -2.69 -3.90 -10.64
N GLN A 152 -1.83 -3.01 -10.16
CA GLN A 152 -1.51 -1.75 -10.82
C GLN A 152 -0.13 -1.27 -10.39
N TRP A 153 0.51 -0.45 -11.21
CA TRP A 153 1.78 0.19 -10.88
C TRP A 153 1.88 1.53 -11.57
N GLY A 154 2.73 2.42 -11.05
CA GLY A 154 2.92 3.72 -11.65
C GLY A 154 4.11 4.47 -11.06
N TRP A 155 4.30 5.68 -11.57
CA TRP A 155 5.36 6.58 -11.16
C TRP A 155 4.87 7.60 -10.14
N ASN A 156 5.74 7.97 -9.21
CA ASN A 156 5.60 9.21 -8.46
C ASN A 156 6.07 10.35 -9.35
N VAL A 157 5.16 11.21 -9.76
CA VAL A 157 5.43 12.32 -10.66
C VAL A 157 5.58 13.63 -9.90
N LEU A 158 6.31 14.57 -10.46
CA LEU A 158 6.32 15.96 -9.98
C LEU A 158 5.11 16.68 -10.59
N MET A 159 4.09 16.95 -9.79
CA MET A 159 2.94 17.78 -10.17
C MET A 159 3.23 19.25 -9.84
N TYR A 160 2.86 20.15 -10.76
CA TYR A 160 3.11 21.59 -10.61
C TYR A 160 1.96 22.42 -11.19
N ASN A 161 1.82 23.65 -10.66
CA ASN A 161 0.83 24.62 -11.12
C ASN A 161 1.34 25.35 -12.36
N THR A 162 0.66 25.20 -13.51
CA THR A 162 1.07 25.77 -14.79
C THR A 162 0.98 27.30 -14.85
N THR A 163 0.18 27.95 -13.98
CA THR A 163 0.14 29.42 -13.93
C THR A 163 1.36 30.01 -13.25
N VAL A 164 1.99 29.26 -12.34
CA VAL A 164 3.22 29.65 -11.65
C VAL A 164 4.45 29.39 -12.52
N PHE A 165 4.50 28.21 -13.12
CA PHE A 165 5.66 27.78 -13.91
C PHE A 165 5.60 28.24 -15.37
N LYS A 166 4.39 28.56 -15.90
CA LYS A 166 4.20 29.03 -17.29
C LYS A 166 4.93 28.15 -18.31
N ASP A 167 5.79 28.75 -19.14
CA ASP A 167 6.59 28.06 -20.16
C ASP A 167 7.90 27.45 -19.64
N LYS A 168 8.07 27.41 -18.31
CA LYS A 168 9.29 26.91 -17.66
C LYS A 168 8.92 25.79 -16.67
N PRO A 169 8.45 24.61 -17.14
CA PRO A 169 8.15 23.49 -16.26
C PRO A 169 9.36 23.11 -15.41
N PRO A 170 9.18 22.63 -14.17
CA PRO A 170 10.27 22.16 -13.35
C PRO A 170 10.89 20.91 -13.99
N THR A 171 12.20 20.81 -14.00
CA THR A 171 12.94 19.69 -14.60
C THR A 171 13.65 18.83 -13.57
N SER A 172 13.58 19.20 -12.30
CA SER A 172 14.28 18.56 -11.19
C SER A 172 13.43 18.54 -9.93
N TRP A 173 13.61 17.51 -9.11
CA TRP A 173 13.03 17.43 -7.77
C TRP A 173 13.54 18.53 -6.82
N ASN A 174 14.56 19.30 -7.21
CA ASN A 174 15.05 20.41 -6.39
C ASN A 174 13.94 21.40 -5.99
N VAL A 175 12.91 21.56 -6.82
CA VAL A 175 11.78 22.46 -6.52
C VAL A 175 11.05 22.11 -5.23
N VAL A 176 11.08 20.85 -4.82
CA VAL A 176 10.46 20.38 -3.55
C VAL A 176 11.47 20.12 -2.44
N PHE A 177 12.78 19.99 -2.77
CA PHE A 177 13.81 19.72 -1.77
C PHE A 177 14.69 20.92 -1.40
N GLU A 178 14.75 21.97 -2.26
CA GLU A 178 15.62 23.12 -2.03
C GLU A 178 14.83 24.44 -2.04
N GLU A 179 15.26 25.40 -1.23
CA GLU A 179 14.67 26.74 -1.24
C GLU A 179 15.10 27.48 -2.51
N MET A 180 14.12 28.01 -3.26
CA MET A 180 14.37 28.73 -4.50
C MET A 180 13.24 29.70 -4.84
N ASN A 181 13.55 30.67 -5.72
CA ASN A 181 12.52 31.49 -6.35
C ASN A 181 11.94 30.73 -7.55
N LEU A 182 10.61 30.71 -7.64
CA LEU A 182 9.87 30.13 -8.73
C LEU A 182 9.76 31.12 -9.92
N PRO A 183 9.31 30.65 -11.11
CA PRO A 183 9.16 31.54 -12.29
C PRO A 183 8.21 32.74 -12.09
N ASP A 184 7.30 32.70 -11.10
CA ASP A 184 6.46 33.84 -10.71
C ASP A 184 7.19 34.88 -9.84
N GLY A 185 8.49 34.70 -9.57
CA GLY A 185 9.33 35.58 -8.76
C GLY A 185 9.19 35.39 -7.24
N LYS A 186 8.37 34.46 -6.78
CA LYS A 186 8.14 34.19 -5.35
C LYS A 186 8.91 32.94 -4.89
N SER A 187 9.29 32.90 -3.61
CA SER A 187 9.87 31.70 -3.00
C SER A 187 8.91 30.52 -3.06
N ASN A 188 9.46 29.31 -3.19
CA ASN A 188 8.70 28.06 -3.04
C ASN A 188 8.34 27.76 -1.59
N LYS A 189 8.95 28.43 -0.61
CA LYS A 189 8.73 28.19 0.82
C LYS A 189 7.27 28.42 1.21
N GLY A 190 6.67 27.41 1.89
CA GLY A 190 5.28 27.39 2.28
C GLY A 190 4.30 27.11 1.12
N ARG A 191 4.81 26.89 -0.11
CA ARG A 191 4.00 26.69 -1.32
C ARG A 191 4.21 25.30 -1.94
N ILE A 192 5.08 24.50 -1.38
CA ILE A 192 5.29 23.11 -1.78
C ILE A 192 4.62 22.16 -0.80
N GLN A 193 4.37 20.97 -1.28
CA GLN A 193 3.77 19.89 -0.51
C GLN A 193 4.62 18.62 -0.67
N ALA A 194 4.57 17.73 0.31
CA ALA A 194 5.28 16.46 0.30
C ALA A 194 4.38 15.35 0.85
N PHE A 195 4.63 14.11 0.40
CA PHE A 195 3.97 12.92 0.96
C PHE A 195 4.49 12.66 2.38
N ASP A 196 3.61 12.35 3.32
CA ASP A 196 3.96 12.13 4.73
C ASP A 196 4.24 10.66 5.08
N GLY A 197 4.10 9.75 4.12
CA GLY A 197 4.37 8.33 4.34
C GLY A 197 5.87 8.01 4.44
N PRO A 198 6.26 6.98 5.22
CA PRO A 198 7.68 6.61 5.42
C PRO A 198 8.43 6.29 4.12
N ILE A 199 7.73 5.75 3.12
CA ILE A 199 8.33 5.41 1.82
C ILE A 199 8.88 6.62 1.07
N TYR A 200 8.47 7.85 1.41
CA TYR A 200 8.98 9.09 0.83
C TYR A 200 10.50 9.29 1.05
N ILE A 201 11.11 8.51 1.95
CA ILE A 201 12.57 8.43 2.09
C ILE A 201 13.22 8.00 0.77
N ALA A 202 12.57 7.14 -0.02
CA ALA A 202 13.08 6.70 -1.31
C ALA A 202 13.14 7.86 -2.34
N ASP A 203 12.17 8.80 -2.31
CA ASP A 203 12.19 10.01 -3.16
C ASP A 203 13.38 10.91 -2.80
N ALA A 204 13.64 11.10 -1.53
CA ALA A 204 14.79 11.83 -1.04
C ALA A 204 16.13 11.16 -1.45
N ALA A 205 16.19 9.83 -1.33
CA ALA A 205 17.36 9.05 -1.74
C ALA A 205 17.59 9.13 -3.25
N LEU A 206 16.54 9.04 -4.07
CA LEU A 206 16.61 9.21 -5.52
C LEU A 206 17.18 10.58 -5.89
N TYR A 207 16.69 11.66 -5.27
CA TYR A 207 17.24 12.98 -5.47
C TYR A 207 18.74 13.05 -5.12
N LEU A 208 19.13 12.46 -3.97
CA LEU A 208 20.53 12.43 -3.53
C LEU A 208 21.45 11.62 -4.45
N MET A 209 20.96 10.62 -5.16
CA MET A 209 21.76 9.87 -6.15
C MET A 209 22.37 10.79 -7.20
N LYS A 210 21.66 11.84 -7.62
CA LYS A 210 22.15 12.86 -8.57
C LYS A 210 22.83 14.02 -7.86
N LYS A 211 22.27 14.50 -6.76
CA LYS A 211 22.75 15.69 -6.04
C LYS A 211 24.07 15.43 -5.31
N ASN A 212 24.26 14.24 -4.77
CA ASN A 212 25.47 13.84 -4.04
C ASN A 212 25.92 12.41 -4.41
N PRO A 213 26.50 12.22 -5.60
CA PRO A 213 26.96 10.91 -6.06
C PRO A 213 27.97 10.21 -5.14
N ALA A 214 28.69 10.99 -4.30
CA ALA A 214 29.66 10.44 -3.33
C ALA A 214 29.00 9.53 -2.27
N LEU A 215 27.70 9.64 -2.06
CA LEU A 215 26.95 8.72 -1.19
C LEU A 215 26.88 7.29 -1.75
N GLY A 216 27.11 7.10 -3.06
CA GLY A 216 27.11 5.79 -3.69
C GLY A 216 25.78 5.04 -3.62
N ILE A 217 24.64 5.75 -3.51
CA ILE A 217 23.32 5.14 -3.54
C ILE A 217 23.10 4.53 -4.93
N LYS A 218 22.76 3.23 -4.97
CA LYS A 218 22.48 2.50 -6.21
C LYS A 218 20.99 2.22 -6.37
N ASP A 219 20.32 1.92 -5.26
CA ASP A 219 18.91 1.69 -5.18
C ASP A 219 18.31 2.56 -4.08
N PRO A 220 17.33 3.44 -4.37
CA PRO A 220 16.72 4.30 -3.38
C PRO A 220 15.89 3.53 -2.33
N TYR A 221 15.57 2.26 -2.58
CA TYR A 221 14.84 1.40 -1.66
C TYR A 221 15.75 0.51 -0.80
N GLU A 222 17.05 0.43 -1.12
CA GLU A 222 18.04 -0.37 -0.37
C GLU A 222 19.17 0.54 0.13
N LEU A 223 18.98 1.20 1.26
CA LEU A 223 19.90 2.18 1.81
C LEU A 223 20.75 1.59 2.94
N THR A 224 22.05 1.90 2.93
CA THR A 224 22.89 1.76 4.12
C THR A 224 22.46 2.78 5.19
N GLU A 225 22.87 2.58 6.44
CA GLU A 225 22.57 3.50 7.54
C GLU A 225 23.02 4.94 7.24
N ALA A 226 24.20 5.12 6.65
CA ALA A 226 24.74 6.43 6.28
C ALA A 226 23.88 7.10 5.17
N GLN A 227 23.47 6.34 4.17
CA GLN A 227 22.62 6.82 3.08
C GLN A 227 21.21 7.16 3.59
N TYR A 228 20.65 6.31 4.44
CA TYR A 228 19.37 6.55 5.11
C TYR A 228 19.41 7.84 5.95
N LYS A 229 20.48 8.02 6.74
CA LYS A 229 20.68 9.25 7.52
C LYS A 229 20.74 10.49 6.62
N ALA A 230 21.47 10.42 5.49
CA ALA A 230 21.55 11.53 4.54
C ALA A 230 20.18 11.87 3.95
N ALA A 231 19.35 10.86 3.60
CA ALA A 231 17.98 11.08 3.13
C ALA A 231 17.11 11.73 4.20
N LEU A 232 17.20 11.29 5.45
CA LEU A 232 16.49 11.92 6.58
C LEU A 232 16.93 13.37 6.80
N ASP A 233 18.21 13.68 6.69
CA ASP A 233 18.71 15.03 6.89
C ASP A 233 18.22 15.98 5.75
N LEU A 234 18.11 15.47 4.52
CA LEU A 234 17.46 16.19 3.42
C LEU A 234 15.99 16.47 3.73
N LEU A 235 15.23 15.49 4.18
CA LEU A 235 13.81 15.63 4.54
C LEU A 235 13.62 16.60 5.72
N ARG A 236 14.49 16.58 6.72
CA ARG A 236 14.49 17.57 7.81
C ARG A 236 14.73 18.99 7.31
N GLY A 237 15.60 19.14 6.29
CA GLY A 237 15.80 20.41 5.59
C GLY A 237 14.55 20.85 4.85
N GLN A 238 13.96 19.94 4.08
CA GLN A 238 12.73 20.15 3.30
C GLN A 238 11.55 20.60 4.19
N ARG A 239 11.44 20.09 5.41
CA ARG A 239 10.37 20.46 6.35
C ARG A 239 10.21 21.97 6.54
N LYS A 240 11.28 22.74 6.39
CA LYS A 240 11.25 24.21 6.49
C LYS A 240 10.61 24.88 5.27
N LEU A 241 10.50 24.16 4.16
CA LEU A 241 9.96 24.62 2.89
C LEU A 241 8.51 24.18 2.70
N VAL A 242 8.15 23.01 3.22
CA VAL A 242 6.83 22.41 3.07
C VAL A 242 5.77 23.25 3.78
N GLY A 243 4.73 23.65 3.04
CA GLY A 243 3.56 24.31 3.58
C GLY A 243 2.57 23.31 4.18
N LYS A 244 2.41 22.17 3.50
CA LYS A 244 1.51 21.10 3.90
C LYS A 244 2.10 19.73 3.56
N TYR A 245 1.67 18.71 4.31
CA TYR A 245 1.89 17.30 3.97
C TYR A 245 0.58 16.67 3.52
N TRP A 246 0.66 15.69 2.64
CA TRP A 246 -0.48 14.91 2.20
C TRP A 246 -0.24 13.42 2.44
N HIS A 247 -1.28 12.70 2.78
CA HIS A 247 -1.30 11.24 2.95
C HIS A 247 -2.44 10.58 2.16
N ASP A 248 -3.43 11.37 1.77
CA ASP A 248 -4.59 10.94 0.99
C ASP A 248 -4.68 11.75 -0.31
N ALA A 249 -5.09 11.09 -1.40
CA ALA A 249 -5.17 11.69 -2.73
C ALA A 249 -6.12 12.90 -2.78
N PHE A 250 -7.24 12.82 -2.09
CA PHE A 250 -8.24 13.91 -2.10
C PHE A 250 -7.80 15.12 -1.28
N VAL A 251 -7.01 14.90 -0.21
CA VAL A 251 -6.34 15.98 0.53
C VAL A 251 -5.40 16.74 -0.40
N GLN A 252 -4.58 16.04 -1.19
CA GLN A 252 -3.71 16.72 -2.16
C GLN A 252 -4.48 17.49 -3.22
N ILE A 253 -5.57 16.92 -3.75
CA ILE A 253 -6.45 17.58 -4.74
C ILE A 253 -7.04 18.87 -4.16
N ASP A 254 -7.48 18.84 -2.91
CA ASP A 254 -8.02 20.02 -2.23
C ASP A 254 -6.96 21.09 -2.00
N ASP A 255 -5.78 20.72 -1.53
CA ASP A 255 -4.66 21.62 -1.28
C ASP A 255 -4.20 22.35 -2.54
N PHE A 256 -4.09 21.64 -3.68
CA PHE A 256 -3.80 22.29 -4.98
C PHE A 256 -4.93 23.20 -5.46
N THR A 257 -6.15 22.93 -5.02
CA THR A 257 -7.34 23.72 -5.40
C THR A 257 -7.48 24.97 -4.57
N ASN A 258 -7.29 24.87 -3.25
CA ASN A 258 -7.74 25.88 -2.28
C ASN A 258 -6.61 26.48 -1.42
N GLU A 259 -5.46 25.79 -1.27
CA GLU A 259 -4.45 26.16 -0.28
C GLU A 259 -3.15 26.73 -0.88
N GLY A 260 -3.16 26.99 -2.18
CA GLY A 260 -2.03 27.66 -2.86
C GLY A 260 -0.79 26.80 -3.04
N VAL A 261 -0.88 25.49 -2.96
CA VAL A 261 0.19 24.56 -3.28
C VAL A 261 0.53 24.67 -4.77
N VAL A 262 1.82 24.72 -5.09
CA VAL A 262 2.29 24.94 -6.47
C VAL A 262 3.18 23.83 -7.02
N ALA A 263 3.75 22.99 -6.16
CA ALA A 263 4.52 21.82 -6.57
C ALA A 263 4.50 20.74 -5.46
N SER A 264 4.45 19.48 -5.87
CA SER A 264 4.47 18.31 -4.98
C SER A 264 4.85 17.04 -5.72
N SER A 265 5.40 16.05 -5.00
CA SER A 265 5.30 14.67 -5.46
C SER A 265 3.82 14.26 -5.49
N SER A 266 3.43 13.47 -6.48
CA SER A 266 2.01 13.15 -6.72
C SER A 266 1.89 11.84 -7.49
N TRP A 267 0.70 11.26 -7.47
CA TRP A 267 0.33 10.23 -8.43
C TRP A 267 -0.41 10.87 -9.62
N GLN A 268 -0.32 10.26 -10.78
CA GLN A 268 -0.98 10.79 -11.99
C GLN A 268 -2.49 10.93 -11.82
N PHE A 269 -3.11 10.09 -11.00
CA PHE A 269 -4.52 10.13 -10.63
C PHE A 269 -4.98 11.52 -10.16
N MET A 270 -4.26 12.14 -9.21
CA MET A 270 -4.63 13.46 -8.71
C MET A 270 -4.55 14.52 -9.80
N ALA A 271 -3.53 14.45 -10.65
CA ALA A 271 -3.40 15.37 -11.77
C ALA A 271 -4.54 15.21 -12.78
N ASN A 272 -4.98 13.97 -13.05
CA ASN A 272 -6.11 13.69 -13.94
C ASN A 272 -7.41 14.30 -13.39
N ILE A 273 -7.70 14.10 -12.08
CA ILE A 273 -8.88 14.70 -11.45
C ILE A 273 -8.81 16.23 -11.47
N LEU A 274 -7.67 16.82 -11.15
CA LEU A 274 -7.51 18.28 -11.19
C LEU A 274 -7.71 18.84 -12.61
N LYS A 275 -7.15 18.17 -13.62
CA LYS A 275 -7.33 18.55 -15.04
C LYS A 275 -8.80 18.44 -15.49
N SER A 276 -9.52 17.37 -15.09
CA SER A 276 -10.94 17.22 -15.40
C SER A 276 -11.81 18.33 -14.80
N LYS A 277 -11.34 18.93 -13.69
CA LYS A 277 -11.94 20.10 -13.05
C LYS A 277 -11.37 21.44 -13.58
N ASN A 278 -10.67 21.42 -14.72
CA ASN A 278 -10.02 22.60 -15.35
C ASN A 278 -9.05 23.33 -14.42
N ARG A 279 -8.39 22.63 -13.50
CA ARG A 279 -7.34 23.19 -12.66
C ARG A 279 -6.01 23.26 -13.44
N PRO A 280 -5.24 24.35 -13.29
CA PRO A 280 -4.04 24.58 -14.07
C PRO A 280 -2.85 23.76 -13.52
N VAL A 281 -2.88 22.46 -13.71
CA VAL A 281 -1.80 21.55 -13.28
C VAL A 281 -1.23 20.75 -14.45
N ALA A 282 0.04 20.41 -14.34
CA ALA A 282 0.72 19.45 -15.21
C ALA A 282 1.66 18.58 -14.38
N THR A 283 2.11 17.48 -14.97
CA THR A 283 3.06 16.55 -14.38
C THR A 283 4.29 16.40 -15.24
N VAL A 284 5.40 16.08 -14.61
CA VAL A 284 6.67 15.78 -15.27
C VAL A 284 7.41 14.71 -14.48
N VAL A 285 8.18 13.88 -15.18
CA VAL A 285 9.21 13.04 -14.58
C VAL A 285 10.52 13.86 -14.61
N PRO A 286 11.07 14.20 -13.44
CA PRO A 286 12.31 14.99 -13.39
C PRO A 286 13.53 14.26 -13.94
N THR A 287 14.60 14.99 -14.18
CA THR A 287 15.86 14.46 -14.75
C THR A 287 16.55 13.43 -13.84
N GLU A 288 16.28 13.46 -12.55
CA GLU A 288 16.74 12.45 -11.59
C GLU A 288 16.02 11.11 -11.75
N GLY A 289 14.91 11.10 -12.49
CA GLY A 289 13.99 9.98 -12.57
C GLY A 289 12.83 10.13 -11.59
N ALA A 290 12.12 9.02 -11.37
CA ALA A 290 11.02 8.93 -10.43
C ALA A 290 11.08 7.61 -9.67
N THR A 291 10.68 7.61 -8.41
CA THR A 291 10.32 6.41 -7.69
C THR A 291 9.02 5.84 -8.27
N GLY A 292 8.76 4.57 -8.03
CA GLY A 292 7.54 3.91 -8.47
C GLY A 292 6.82 3.25 -7.30
N TRP A 293 5.57 2.93 -7.54
CA TRP A 293 4.75 2.10 -6.67
C TRP A 293 4.19 0.94 -7.46
N ALA A 294 3.97 -0.18 -6.81
CA ALA A 294 3.39 -1.36 -7.42
C ALA A 294 2.47 -2.04 -6.41
N ASP A 295 1.23 -2.19 -6.78
CA ASP A 295 0.18 -2.69 -5.92
C ASP A 295 -0.18 -4.13 -6.29
N THR A 296 -0.49 -4.88 -5.26
CA THR A 296 -0.74 -6.31 -5.35
C THR A 296 -2.06 -6.66 -4.67
N THR A 297 -2.91 -7.42 -5.35
CA THR A 297 -4.08 -8.04 -4.73
C THR A 297 -3.63 -9.28 -3.98
N MET A 298 -3.79 -9.28 -2.66
CA MET A 298 -3.39 -10.34 -1.75
C MET A 298 -4.58 -10.89 -0.98
N MET A 299 -4.58 -12.20 -0.70
CA MET A 299 -5.66 -12.84 0.05
C MET A 299 -5.34 -12.89 1.55
N HIS A 300 -6.31 -12.47 2.38
CA HIS A 300 -6.19 -12.52 3.84
C HIS A 300 -5.98 -13.95 4.32
N SER A 301 -5.20 -14.10 5.39
CA SER A 301 -4.88 -15.40 5.96
C SER A 301 -6.12 -16.19 6.43
N GLU A 302 -7.20 -15.50 6.78
CA GLU A 302 -8.46 -16.05 7.25
C GLU A 302 -9.64 -15.68 6.34
N ALA A 303 -9.37 -15.54 5.01
CA ALA A 303 -10.38 -15.21 4.01
C ALA A 303 -11.55 -16.21 4.08
N LYS A 304 -12.78 -15.68 4.19
CA LYS A 304 -13.99 -16.50 4.27
C LYS A 304 -14.55 -16.88 2.91
N ASN A 305 -14.19 -16.11 1.87
CA ASN A 305 -14.71 -16.26 0.53
C ASN A 305 -13.55 -16.50 -0.49
N PRO A 306 -12.72 -17.56 -0.28
CA PRO A 306 -11.51 -17.76 -1.08
C PRO A 306 -11.80 -18.02 -2.57
N ASN A 307 -12.91 -18.68 -2.93
CA ASN A 307 -13.23 -18.90 -4.34
C ASN A 307 -13.60 -17.59 -5.04
N CYS A 308 -14.46 -16.76 -4.42
CA CYS A 308 -14.77 -15.43 -4.94
C CYS A 308 -13.51 -14.54 -5.00
N ALA A 309 -12.60 -14.66 -4.04
CA ALA A 309 -11.32 -13.95 -4.03
C ALA A 309 -10.44 -14.34 -5.24
N TYR A 310 -10.29 -15.63 -5.54
CA TYR A 310 -9.57 -16.09 -6.74
C TYR A 310 -10.24 -15.66 -8.04
N MET A 311 -11.58 -15.72 -8.08
CA MET A 311 -12.34 -15.24 -9.25
C MET A 311 -12.13 -13.74 -9.47
N TRP A 312 -12.02 -12.95 -8.39
CA TRP A 312 -11.68 -11.52 -8.48
C TRP A 312 -10.25 -11.30 -8.96
N MET A 313 -9.27 -12.04 -8.46
CA MET A 313 -7.89 -11.94 -8.94
C MET A 313 -7.78 -12.26 -10.43
N GLU A 314 -8.47 -13.31 -10.93
CA GLU A 314 -8.54 -13.62 -12.36
C GLU A 314 -9.21 -12.49 -13.14
N HIS A 315 -10.34 -11.98 -12.65
CA HIS A 315 -11.07 -10.89 -13.29
C HIS A 315 -10.22 -9.62 -13.38
N SER A 316 -9.48 -9.28 -12.33
CA SER A 316 -8.64 -8.08 -12.26
C SER A 316 -7.48 -8.09 -13.27
N LEU A 317 -7.07 -9.26 -13.75
CA LEU A 317 -6.03 -9.40 -14.78
C LEU A 317 -6.59 -9.41 -16.22
N ASN A 318 -7.89 -9.17 -16.39
CA ASN A 318 -8.47 -9.02 -17.72
C ASN A 318 -7.89 -7.79 -18.44
N THR A 319 -7.47 -7.96 -19.69
CA THR A 319 -6.79 -6.90 -20.46
C THR A 319 -7.64 -5.66 -20.68
N LYS A 320 -8.97 -5.80 -20.88
CA LYS A 320 -9.86 -4.64 -21.00
C LYS A 320 -9.94 -3.89 -19.67
N LEU A 321 -10.14 -4.60 -18.56
CA LEU A 321 -10.18 -4.00 -17.22
C LEU A 321 -8.86 -3.28 -16.92
N GLN A 322 -7.73 -3.90 -17.19
CA GLN A 322 -6.42 -3.28 -16.99
C GLN A 322 -6.23 -2.02 -17.83
N GLY A 323 -6.73 -2.02 -19.08
CA GLY A 323 -6.73 -0.84 -19.94
C GLY A 323 -7.62 0.29 -19.39
N ASP A 324 -8.83 -0.04 -18.95
CA ASP A 324 -9.77 0.91 -18.34
C ASP A 324 -9.19 1.48 -17.03
N LEU A 325 -8.58 0.63 -16.19
CA LEU A 325 -7.95 1.03 -14.95
C LEU A 325 -6.76 1.96 -15.19
N ALA A 326 -5.90 1.63 -16.16
CA ALA A 326 -4.77 2.47 -16.53
C ALA A 326 -5.24 3.84 -17.09
N ALA A 327 -6.30 3.86 -17.90
CA ALA A 327 -6.87 5.11 -18.41
C ALA A 327 -7.47 5.97 -17.27
N TRP A 328 -8.16 5.33 -16.34
CA TRP A 328 -8.77 5.98 -15.18
C TRP A 328 -7.74 6.54 -14.20
N PHE A 329 -6.77 5.73 -13.84
CA PHE A 329 -5.77 6.08 -12.81
C PHE A 329 -4.57 6.83 -13.39
N GLY A 330 -4.24 6.61 -14.67
CA GLY A 330 -3.09 7.21 -15.34
C GLY A 330 -1.78 6.49 -15.03
N SER A 331 -1.83 5.19 -14.92
CA SER A 331 -0.69 4.34 -14.54
C SER A 331 -0.31 3.36 -15.65
#